data_f33aac23171ef40295a105d4bdb49ba1
#
_entry.id   f33aac23171ef40295a105d4bdb49ba1
#
_cell.length_a   1.000
_cell.length_b   1.000
_cell.length_c   1.000
_cell.angle_alpha   90.00
_cell.angle_beta   90.00
_cell.angle_gamma   90.00
#
_symmetry.space_group_name_H-M   'P 1'
#
loop_
_entity.id
_entity.type
_entity.pdbx_description
1 polymer ?
#
loop_
_entity_poly.entity_id
_entity_poly.type
_entity_poly.pdbx_seq_one_letter_code
_entity_poly.pdbx_strand_id
1 'polypeptide(L)'
;MYSYALNICLSFVVALVLHEIGHFLAASACRISITQAGFGWGPKVYSLPVHGVEYVLRLIPLGAYIRMDMAGLQRRRLSQQLFILFAGIAVNLALSLISWGTMFGTVNLALAIGNLLPLYQHDGWKIGMVICRRALGGRNPFVEWSFTISGALIGVAVLVGALFSV
;
A
#
# COMPACT_ATOMS: atom_id res chain seq x y z
N MET A 1 -6.12 -18.40 23.47
CA MET A 1 -5.31 -18.44 22.24
C MET A 1 -6.10 -17.97 21.01
N TYR A 2 -7.30 -18.48 20.74
CA TYR A 2 -8.13 -18.08 19.57
C TYR A 2 -8.50 -16.59 19.52
N SER A 3 -8.82 -15.98 20.68
CA SER A 3 -9.17 -14.55 20.74
C SER A 3 -8.01 -13.63 20.37
N TYR A 4 -6.78 -14.00 20.71
CA TYR A 4 -5.59 -13.23 20.38
C TYR A 4 -5.28 -13.24 18.88
N ALA A 5 -5.33 -14.41 18.25
CA ALA A 5 -5.15 -14.54 16.80
C ALA A 5 -6.23 -13.79 16.02
N LEU A 6 -7.50 -13.88 16.47
CA LEU A 6 -8.60 -13.14 15.87
C LEU A 6 -8.39 -11.63 15.98
N ASN A 7 -7.94 -11.13 17.13
CA ASN A 7 -7.65 -9.71 17.31
C ASN A 7 -6.52 -9.21 16.41
N ILE A 8 -5.47 -10.01 16.20
CA ILE A 8 -4.40 -9.68 15.24
C ILE A 8 -4.98 -9.59 13.82
N CYS A 9 -5.73 -10.60 13.40
CA CYS A 9 -6.32 -10.63 12.06
C CYS A 9 -7.26 -9.44 11.82
N LEU A 10 -8.14 -9.13 12.77
CA LEU A 10 -9.05 -7.99 12.67
C LEU A 10 -8.27 -6.66 12.66
N SER A 11 -7.29 -6.50 13.54
CA SER A 11 -6.42 -5.32 13.56
C SER A 11 -5.71 -5.12 12.24
N PHE A 12 -5.17 -6.18 11.66
CA PHE A 12 -4.48 -6.15 10.37
C PHE A 12 -5.42 -5.73 9.23
N VAL A 13 -6.60 -6.35 9.14
CA VAL A 13 -7.58 -6.04 8.09
C VAL A 13 -8.04 -4.58 8.20
N VAL A 14 -8.38 -4.12 9.40
CA VAL A 14 -8.84 -2.74 9.61
C VAL A 14 -7.72 -1.75 9.30
N ALA A 15 -6.49 -2.00 9.77
CA ALA A 15 -5.35 -1.14 9.52
C ALA A 15 -5.03 -1.03 8.03
N LEU A 16 -5.15 -2.13 7.29
CA LEU A 16 -4.92 -2.15 5.85
C LEU A 16 -6.01 -1.39 5.07
N VAL A 17 -7.28 -1.53 5.46
CA VAL A 17 -8.37 -0.75 4.85
C VAL A 17 -8.18 0.74 5.08
N LEU A 18 -7.82 1.15 6.31
CA LEU A 18 -7.56 2.55 6.64
C LEU A 18 -6.34 3.11 5.89
N HIS A 19 -5.31 2.30 5.68
CA HIS A 19 -4.17 2.62 4.83
C HIS A 19 -4.61 2.96 3.39
N GLU A 20 -5.41 2.10 2.77
CA GLU A 20 -5.93 2.33 1.41
C GLU A 20 -6.86 3.55 1.33
N ILE A 21 -7.65 3.80 2.39
CA ILE A 21 -8.45 5.03 2.50
C ILE A 21 -7.54 6.26 2.51
N GLY A 22 -6.37 6.21 3.15
CA GLY A 22 -5.38 7.28 3.09
C GLY A 22 -4.97 7.62 1.66
N HIS A 23 -4.61 6.63 0.87
CA HIS A 23 -4.29 6.80 -0.54
C HIS A 23 -5.49 7.32 -1.36
N PHE A 24 -6.69 6.78 -1.10
CA PHE A 24 -7.92 7.19 -1.76
C PHE A 24 -8.20 8.68 -1.55
N LEU A 25 -8.15 9.14 -0.32
CA LEU A 25 -8.39 10.55 0.03
C LEU A 25 -7.34 11.48 -0.58
N ALA A 26 -6.07 11.10 -0.52
CA ALA A 26 -4.97 11.89 -1.09
C ALA A 26 -5.05 11.96 -2.62
N ALA A 27 -5.36 10.85 -3.29
CA ALA A 27 -5.56 10.82 -4.74
C ALA A 27 -6.75 11.69 -5.15
N SER A 28 -7.87 11.60 -4.44
CA SER A 28 -9.07 12.42 -4.66
C SER A 28 -8.77 13.90 -4.46
N ALA A 29 -8.06 14.28 -3.40
CA ALA A 29 -7.65 15.66 -3.14
C ALA A 29 -6.75 16.21 -4.25
N CYS A 30 -5.89 15.37 -4.83
CA CYS A 30 -5.04 15.71 -5.97
C CYS A 30 -5.75 15.59 -7.33
N ARG A 31 -7.05 15.27 -7.36
CA ARG A 31 -7.84 15.06 -8.59
C ARG A 31 -7.20 14.00 -9.51
N ILE A 32 -6.72 12.92 -8.93
CA ILE A 32 -6.31 11.71 -9.66
C ILE A 32 -7.50 10.76 -9.71
N SER A 33 -7.84 10.30 -10.89
CA SER A 33 -8.96 9.39 -11.08
C SER A 33 -8.66 8.03 -10.43
N ILE A 34 -9.59 7.60 -9.57
CA ILE A 34 -9.57 6.27 -8.98
C ILE A 34 -10.52 5.41 -9.82
N THR A 35 -10.03 4.31 -10.35
CA THR A 35 -10.80 3.43 -11.22
C THR A 35 -11.42 2.28 -10.45
N GLN A 36 -10.77 1.81 -9.39
CA GLN A 36 -11.26 0.69 -8.60
C GLN A 36 -10.80 0.82 -7.14
N ALA A 37 -11.69 0.48 -6.22
CA ALA A 37 -11.39 0.25 -4.81
C ALA A 37 -11.89 -1.15 -4.44
N GLY A 38 -11.01 -2.00 -3.91
CA GLY A 38 -11.36 -3.38 -3.66
C GLY A 38 -10.95 -3.87 -2.29
N PHE A 39 -11.72 -4.83 -1.79
CA PHE A 39 -11.43 -5.55 -0.57
C PHE A 39 -11.33 -7.05 -0.86
N GLY A 40 -10.27 -7.68 -0.39
CA GLY A 40 -10.01 -9.10 -0.52
C GLY A 40 -9.18 -9.50 -1.74
N TRP A 41 -8.94 -10.81 -1.84
CA TRP A 41 -8.15 -11.47 -2.88
C TRP A 41 -8.96 -12.56 -3.59
N GLY A 42 -8.50 -13.01 -4.75
CA GLY A 42 -9.14 -14.07 -5.53
C GLY A 42 -10.22 -13.55 -6.49
N PRO A 43 -11.18 -14.40 -6.89
CA PRO A 43 -12.22 -14.02 -7.84
C PRO A 43 -13.15 -12.96 -7.27
N LYS A 44 -13.70 -12.12 -8.16
CA LYS A 44 -14.73 -11.13 -7.81
C LYS A 44 -16.01 -11.84 -7.39
N VAL A 45 -16.53 -11.51 -6.22
CA VAL A 45 -17.82 -11.99 -5.72
C VAL A 45 -18.91 -10.95 -5.99
N TYR A 46 -18.57 -9.69 -5.79
CA TYR A 46 -19.50 -8.57 -5.99
C TYR A 46 -18.76 -7.35 -6.51
N SER A 47 -19.39 -6.57 -7.37
CA SER A 47 -18.88 -5.25 -7.76
C SER A 47 -20.02 -4.26 -7.94
N LEU A 48 -19.78 -3.01 -7.52
CA LEU A 48 -20.72 -1.91 -7.57
C LEU A 48 -20.02 -0.67 -8.15
N PRO A 49 -20.41 -0.20 -9.34
CA PRO A 49 -19.90 1.05 -9.88
C PRO A 49 -20.62 2.24 -9.25
N VAL A 50 -19.88 3.11 -8.58
CA VAL A 50 -20.41 4.35 -7.96
C VAL A 50 -19.52 5.51 -8.33
N HIS A 51 -20.09 6.55 -8.93
CA HIS A 51 -19.40 7.79 -9.30
C HIS A 51 -18.08 7.57 -10.09
N GLY A 52 -18.04 6.56 -10.97
CA GLY A 52 -16.88 6.24 -11.79
C GLY A 52 -15.82 5.37 -11.11
N VAL A 53 -16.02 4.98 -9.87
CA VAL A 53 -15.19 4.02 -9.14
C VAL A 53 -15.89 2.68 -9.07
N GLU A 54 -15.22 1.60 -9.47
CA GLU A 54 -15.71 0.22 -9.27
C GLU A 54 -15.31 -0.27 -7.88
N TYR A 55 -16.28 -0.40 -6.97
CA TYR A 55 -16.08 -1.03 -5.66
C TYR A 55 -16.19 -2.54 -5.78
N VAL A 56 -15.16 -3.28 -5.38
CA VAL A 56 -15.06 -4.73 -5.60
C VAL A 56 -14.86 -5.47 -4.29
N LEU A 57 -15.71 -6.49 -4.07
CA LEU A 57 -15.52 -7.48 -3.01
C LEU A 57 -15.03 -8.78 -3.64
N ARG A 58 -13.98 -9.36 -3.05
CA ARG A 58 -13.38 -10.63 -3.49
C ARG A 58 -13.60 -11.73 -2.47
N LEU A 59 -13.43 -12.97 -2.91
CA LEU A 59 -13.78 -14.16 -2.14
C LEU A 59 -13.01 -14.29 -0.82
N ILE A 60 -11.72 -14.01 -0.81
CA ILE A 60 -10.87 -14.13 0.38
C ILE A 60 -10.78 -12.74 1.03
N PRO A 61 -11.37 -12.51 2.22
CA PRO A 61 -11.47 -11.17 2.84
C PRO A 61 -10.14 -10.73 3.49
N LEU A 62 -9.04 -10.90 2.78
CA LEU A 62 -7.71 -10.50 3.20
C LEU A 62 -7.17 -9.46 2.23
N GLY A 63 -6.80 -8.30 2.76
CA GLY A 63 -6.23 -7.23 1.95
C GLY A 63 -7.27 -6.21 1.45
N ALA A 64 -6.75 -5.03 1.15
CA ALA A 64 -7.47 -3.98 0.46
C ALA A 64 -6.55 -3.40 -0.61
N TYR A 65 -7.11 -2.72 -1.58
CA TYR A 65 -6.33 -2.05 -2.62
C TYR A 65 -7.15 -0.94 -3.29
N ILE A 66 -6.44 0.06 -3.79
CA ILE A 66 -6.99 1.01 -4.75
C ILE A 66 -6.22 0.95 -6.06
N ARG A 67 -6.93 1.15 -7.16
CA ARG A 67 -6.35 1.37 -8.49
C ARG A 67 -6.64 2.79 -8.92
N MET A 68 -5.59 3.52 -9.22
CA MET A 68 -5.66 4.91 -9.69
C MET A 68 -5.03 5.04 -11.08
N ASP A 69 -5.34 6.13 -11.76
CA ASP A 69 -4.70 6.49 -13.02
C ASP A 69 -3.21 6.79 -12.79
N MET A 70 -2.37 5.78 -13.02
CA MET A 70 -0.92 5.91 -12.86
C MET A 70 -0.29 6.85 -13.89
N ALA A 71 -0.88 6.99 -15.08
CA ALA A 71 -0.39 7.93 -16.10
C ALA A 71 -0.69 9.38 -15.67
N GLY A 72 -1.89 9.63 -15.16
CA GLY A 72 -2.26 10.90 -14.55
C GLY A 72 -1.39 11.25 -13.35
N LEU A 73 -1.12 10.28 -12.47
CA LEU A 73 -0.22 10.48 -11.33
C LEU A 73 1.19 10.88 -11.78
N GLN A 74 1.77 10.19 -12.75
CA GLN A 74 3.13 10.48 -13.23
C GLN A 74 3.28 11.87 -13.88
N ARG A 75 2.20 12.47 -14.35
CA ARG A 75 2.19 13.84 -14.89
C ARG A 75 2.12 14.91 -13.82
N ARG A 76 1.84 14.56 -12.56
CA ARG A 76 1.75 15.48 -11.44
C ARG A 76 3.14 15.91 -10.96
N ARG A 77 3.18 17.02 -10.18
CA ARG A 77 4.40 17.47 -9.52
C ARG A 77 4.88 16.40 -8.55
N LEU A 78 6.20 16.30 -8.36
CA LEU A 78 6.79 15.31 -7.45
C LEU A 78 6.16 15.35 -6.05
N SER A 79 5.91 16.55 -5.52
CA SER A 79 5.27 16.71 -4.19
C SER A 79 3.88 16.07 -4.12
N GLN A 80 3.08 16.18 -5.17
CA GLN A 80 1.75 15.54 -5.22
C GLN A 80 1.85 14.01 -5.33
N GLN A 81 2.81 13.52 -6.14
CA GLN A 81 3.06 12.08 -6.26
C GLN A 81 3.47 11.50 -4.89
N LEU A 82 4.44 12.14 -4.21
CA LEU A 82 4.90 11.71 -2.89
C LEU A 82 3.78 11.82 -1.86
N PHE A 83 3.00 12.91 -1.85
CA PHE A 83 1.87 13.07 -0.94
C PHE A 83 0.89 11.91 -1.04
N ILE A 84 0.53 11.50 -2.27
CA ILE A 84 -0.39 10.37 -2.48
C ILE A 84 0.26 9.05 -2.03
N LEU A 85 1.52 8.81 -2.40
CA LEU A 85 2.20 7.55 -2.07
C LEU A 85 2.55 7.42 -0.58
N PHE A 86 2.76 8.52 0.14
CA PHE A 86 2.98 8.51 1.58
C PHE A 86 1.69 8.48 2.41
N ALA A 87 0.53 8.76 1.81
CA ALA A 87 -0.71 8.96 2.57
C ALA A 87 -1.13 7.72 3.38
N GLY A 88 -1.03 6.52 2.81
CA GLY A 88 -1.33 5.28 3.53
C GLY A 88 -0.37 5.06 4.71
N ILE A 89 0.93 5.27 4.49
CA ILE A 89 1.96 5.17 5.53
C ILE A 89 1.68 6.18 6.66
N ALA A 90 1.32 7.42 6.31
CA ALA A 90 1.00 8.47 7.27
C ALA A 90 -0.23 8.12 8.12
N VAL A 91 -1.27 7.53 7.52
CA VAL A 91 -2.45 7.04 8.25
C VAL A 91 -2.04 5.96 9.25
N ASN A 92 -1.27 4.96 8.83
CA ASN A 92 -0.82 3.92 9.75
C ASN A 92 0.07 4.47 10.88
N LEU A 93 0.97 5.41 10.61
CA LEU A 93 1.77 6.06 11.65
C LEU A 93 0.89 6.83 12.64
N ALA A 94 -0.08 7.61 12.15
CA ALA A 94 -0.99 8.35 13.02
C ALA A 94 -1.82 7.40 13.90
N LEU A 95 -2.35 6.32 13.32
CA LEU A 95 -3.10 5.30 14.06
C LEU A 95 -2.22 4.57 15.09
N SER A 96 -0.96 4.29 14.76
CA SER A 96 -0.01 3.71 15.70
C SER A 96 0.24 4.61 16.90
N LEU A 97 0.39 5.92 16.69
CA LEU A 97 0.60 6.88 17.77
C LEU A 97 -0.64 7.04 18.65
N ILE A 98 -1.83 7.14 18.04
CA ILE A 98 -3.10 7.31 18.77
C ILE A 98 -3.43 6.07 19.60
N SER A 99 -3.11 4.88 19.10
CA SER A 99 -3.36 3.61 19.77
C SER A 99 -2.09 2.96 20.35
N TRP A 100 -1.13 3.78 20.79
CA TRP A 100 0.13 3.34 21.33
C TRP A 100 -0.05 2.35 22.50
N GLY A 101 0.78 1.32 22.52
CA GLY A 101 0.70 0.27 23.56
C GLY A 101 -0.38 -0.78 23.33
N THR A 102 -1.21 -0.64 22.30
CA THR A 102 -2.22 -1.65 21.94
C THR A 102 -1.73 -2.55 20.81
N MET A 103 -2.38 -3.72 20.64
CA MET A 103 -2.16 -4.61 19.48
C MET A 103 -2.39 -3.86 18.16
N PHE A 104 -3.46 -3.08 18.07
CA PHE A 104 -3.80 -2.31 16.88
C PHE A 104 -2.72 -1.27 16.55
N GLY A 105 -2.17 -0.59 17.56
CA GLY A 105 -1.05 0.34 17.38
C GLY A 105 0.21 -0.36 16.86
N THR A 106 0.55 -1.53 17.40
CA THR A 106 1.69 -2.33 16.95
C THR A 106 1.53 -2.80 15.50
N VAL A 107 0.34 -3.28 15.13
CA VAL A 107 0.05 -3.70 13.75
C VAL A 107 0.17 -2.52 12.78
N ASN A 108 -0.36 -1.35 13.14
CA ASN A 108 -0.24 -0.15 12.31
C ASN A 108 1.22 0.29 12.15
N LEU A 109 2.03 0.23 13.20
CA LEU A 109 3.46 0.53 13.13
C LEU A 109 4.19 -0.44 12.18
N ALA A 110 3.93 -1.72 12.32
CA ALA A 110 4.51 -2.75 11.45
C ALA A 110 4.13 -2.54 9.98
N LEU A 111 2.86 -2.21 9.69
CA LEU A 111 2.40 -1.89 8.35
C LEU A 111 3.06 -0.61 7.80
N ALA A 112 3.21 0.44 8.62
CA ALA A 112 3.88 1.66 8.19
C ALA A 112 5.33 1.42 7.82
N ILE A 113 6.08 0.70 8.68
CA ILE A 113 7.48 0.34 8.42
C ILE A 113 7.58 -0.57 7.19
N GLY A 114 6.76 -1.62 7.11
CA GLY A 114 6.76 -2.54 5.99
C GLY A 114 6.49 -1.85 4.66
N ASN A 115 5.48 -0.96 4.62
CA ASN A 115 5.18 -0.20 3.41
C ASN A 115 6.22 0.88 3.06
N LEU A 116 7.03 1.32 4.02
CA LEU A 116 8.13 2.23 3.74
C LEU A 116 9.35 1.52 3.11
N LEU A 117 9.49 0.21 3.33
CA LEU A 117 10.58 -0.54 2.73
C LEU A 117 10.45 -0.60 1.21
N PRO A 118 11.58 -0.55 0.46
CA PRO A 118 11.59 -0.58 -1.00
C PRO A 118 11.33 -2.00 -1.55
N LEU A 119 10.41 -2.74 -0.95
CA LEU A 119 10.01 -4.07 -1.40
C LEU A 119 9.06 -3.95 -2.58
N TYR A 120 9.19 -4.85 -3.55
CA TYR A 120 8.35 -4.84 -4.75
C TYR A 120 6.86 -4.76 -4.41
N GLN A 121 6.15 -3.85 -5.06
CA GLN A 121 4.72 -3.53 -4.87
C GLN A 121 4.38 -2.69 -3.61
N HIS A 122 5.26 -2.55 -2.62
CA HIS A 122 5.03 -1.67 -1.47
C HIS A 122 5.12 -0.19 -1.88
N ASP A 123 4.59 0.70 -1.05
CA ASP A 123 4.61 2.13 -1.36
C ASP A 123 6.02 2.71 -1.38
N GLY A 124 6.92 2.23 -0.50
CA GLY A 124 8.33 2.58 -0.52
C GLY A 124 9.02 2.27 -1.84
N TRP A 125 8.68 1.15 -2.48
CA TRP A 125 9.14 0.85 -3.83
C TRP A 125 8.62 1.85 -4.86
N LYS A 126 7.31 2.17 -4.82
CA LYS A 126 6.69 3.16 -5.72
C LYS A 126 7.30 4.55 -5.52
N ILE A 127 7.53 4.95 -4.27
CA ILE A 127 8.20 6.21 -3.90
C ILE A 127 9.62 6.24 -4.48
N GLY A 128 10.40 5.20 -4.25
CA GLY A 128 11.76 5.08 -4.82
C GLY A 128 11.77 5.20 -6.33
N MET A 129 10.85 4.53 -7.03
CA MET A 129 10.71 4.61 -8.48
C MET A 129 10.39 6.02 -8.97
N VAL A 130 9.51 6.73 -8.28
CA VAL A 130 9.16 8.13 -8.63
C VAL A 130 10.38 9.04 -8.45
N ILE A 131 11.12 8.89 -7.37
CA ILE A 131 12.34 9.67 -7.09
C ILE A 131 13.41 9.36 -8.15
N CYS A 132 13.67 8.09 -8.45
CA CYS A 132 14.64 7.68 -9.47
C CYS A 132 14.30 8.25 -10.85
N ARG A 133 13.04 8.14 -11.28
CA ARG A 133 12.58 8.73 -12.56
C ARG A 133 12.79 10.24 -12.61
N ARG A 134 12.55 10.92 -11.50
CA ARG A 134 12.77 12.36 -11.42
C ARG A 134 14.25 12.75 -11.49
N ALA A 135 15.10 12.02 -10.77
CA ALA A 135 16.54 12.24 -10.75
C ALA A 135 17.20 11.99 -12.10
N LEU A 136 16.71 11.00 -12.85
CA LEU A 136 17.23 10.63 -14.18
C LEU A 136 16.59 11.43 -15.34
N GLY A 137 15.69 12.36 -15.05
CA GLY A 137 14.99 13.15 -16.07
C GLY A 137 13.98 12.36 -16.91
N GLY A 138 13.65 11.12 -16.53
CA GLY A 138 12.71 10.28 -17.23
C GLY A 138 12.78 8.81 -16.90
N ARG A 139 12.12 7.99 -17.70
CA ARG A 139 12.15 6.53 -17.55
C ARG A 139 13.46 5.96 -18.07
N ASN A 140 14.16 5.21 -17.23
CA ASN A 140 15.31 4.40 -17.61
C ASN A 140 15.00 2.92 -17.36
N PRO A 141 14.76 2.11 -18.41
CA PRO A 141 14.36 0.72 -18.25
C PRO A 141 15.35 -0.11 -17.42
N PHE A 142 16.65 0.11 -17.58
CA PHE A 142 17.67 -0.61 -16.82
C PHE A 142 17.55 -0.34 -15.32
N VAL A 143 17.41 0.93 -14.92
CA VAL A 143 17.25 1.30 -13.51
C VAL A 143 15.92 0.81 -12.94
N GLU A 144 14.83 0.92 -13.71
CA GLU A 144 13.51 0.41 -13.31
C GLU A 144 13.54 -1.11 -13.08
N TRP A 145 14.14 -1.88 -13.98
CA TRP A 145 14.32 -3.32 -13.84
C TRP A 145 15.21 -3.68 -12.66
N SER A 146 16.38 -3.05 -12.54
CA SER A 146 17.32 -3.30 -11.43
C SER A 146 16.64 -3.03 -10.07
N PHE A 147 15.93 -1.92 -9.94
CA PHE A 147 15.21 -1.55 -8.72
C PHE A 147 14.06 -2.54 -8.41
N THR A 148 13.35 -3.00 -9.44
CA THR A 148 12.28 -3.99 -9.29
C THR A 148 12.82 -5.35 -8.86
N ILE A 149 13.89 -5.84 -9.52
CA ILE A 149 14.51 -7.11 -9.19
C ILE A 149 15.10 -7.08 -7.77
N SER A 150 15.82 -6.02 -7.42
CA SER A 150 16.38 -5.89 -6.07
C SER A 150 15.30 -5.87 -4.99
N GLY A 151 14.22 -5.12 -5.20
CA GLY A 151 13.09 -5.08 -4.26
C GLY A 151 12.37 -6.43 -4.13
N ALA A 152 12.26 -7.19 -5.22
CA ALA A 152 11.69 -8.53 -5.19
C ALA A 152 12.61 -9.53 -4.46
N LEU A 153 13.93 -9.50 -4.73
CA LEU A 153 14.91 -10.37 -4.06
C LEU A 153 14.97 -10.10 -2.55
N ILE A 154 14.98 -8.83 -2.14
CA ILE A 154 14.94 -8.47 -0.72
C ILE A 154 13.64 -8.99 -0.09
N GLY A 155 12.50 -8.83 -0.75
CA GLY A 155 11.22 -9.34 -0.27
C GLY A 155 11.23 -10.85 -0.06
N VAL A 156 11.78 -11.60 -1.02
CA VAL A 156 11.95 -13.07 -0.90
C VAL A 156 12.90 -13.41 0.25
N ALA A 157 14.03 -12.71 0.38
CA ALA A 157 14.99 -12.96 1.45
C ALA A 157 14.39 -12.71 2.84
N VAL A 158 13.60 -11.63 3.01
CA VAL A 158 12.87 -11.35 4.26
C VAL A 158 11.86 -12.44 4.57
N LEU A 159 11.08 -12.88 3.57
CA LEU A 159 10.09 -13.94 3.75
C LEU A 159 10.74 -15.27 4.14
N VAL A 160 11.81 -15.66 3.45
CA VAL A 160 12.57 -16.88 3.75
C VAL A 160 13.18 -16.77 5.14
N GLY A 161 13.83 -15.65 5.49
CA GLY A 161 14.39 -15.43 6.82
C GLY A 161 13.34 -15.54 7.92
N ALA A 162 12.14 -15.02 7.72
CA ALA A 162 11.02 -15.14 8.67
C ALA A 162 10.55 -16.59 8.85
N LEU A 163 10.55 -17.41 7.78
CA LEU A 163 10.17 -18.83 7.85
C LEU A 163 11.19 -19.69 8.62
N PHE A 164 12.48 -19.33 8.59
CA PHE A 164 13.55 -20.08 9.27
C PHE A 164 13.88 -19.52 10.67
N SER A 165 13.29 -18.40 11.08
CA SER A 165 13.46 -17.80 12.41
C SER A 165 12.44 -18.29 13.45
N VAL A 166 11.53 -19.17 13.07
CA VAL A 166 10.55 -19.86 13.92
C VAL A 166 11.04 -21.27 14.18
#